data_d8ae4d62ed98ea468c331da5b43a479d
#
_entry.id   d8ae4d62ed98ea468c331da5b43a479d
#
_cell.length_a   1.000
_cell.length_b   1.000
_cell.length_c   1.000
_cell.angle_alpha   90.00
_cell.angle_beta   90.00
_cell.angle_gamma   90.00
#
_symmetry.space_group_name_H-M   'P 1'
#
loop_
_entity.id
_entity.type
_entity.pdbx_description
1 polymer ?
#
loop_
_entity_poly.entity_id
_entity_poly.type
_entity_poly.pdbx_seq_one_letter_code
_entity_poly.pdbx_strand_id
1 'polypeptide(L)'
;MEVSDKGEIKYNGKAINKFYIEGHDMLGGRYSIATNNIHQKDVGSVEVMTNHQPIKALEDMSFSQDPAINIKLKESAKSRLVGTLKAGGGMEQKKGEKFGKLNVWEGEMSLMRFAKKAQSLNTFKSNNIGTDVTGEGNLLFSDDGTGVMGNSYNLKDYVNVTPDQLTDISDSRVRKNQTHVFTTNNLWVLGKNTDLSSQIVYTHDRLLSSSFSNTQYFLNDSTIYDVEDEQAKQKQNRLVADFTLTSNGEKAYVANQLSTDLAWNDIMMDIDGS
;
A
#
# COMPACT_ATOMS: atom_id res chain seq x y z
N MET A 1 17.19 12.29 5.91
CA MET A 1 15.88 11.61 5.80
C MET A 1 15.80 11.00 4.43
N GLU A 2 15.52 9.73 4.34
CA GLU A 2 15.45 8.95 3.12
C GLU A 2 14.03 8.41 2.98
N VAL A 3 13.52 8.37 1.75
CA VAL A 3 12.21 7.79 1.43
C VAL A 3 12.43 6.77 0.33
N SER A 4 12.04 5.52 0.56
CA SER A 4 12.13 4.46 -0.44
C SER A 4 11.01 4.59 -1.48
N ASP A 5 11.15 3.90 -2.62
CA ASP A 5 10.13 3.86 -3.68
C ASP A 5 8.78 3.29 -3.17
N LYS A 6 8.81 2.52 -2.10
CA LYS A 6 7.62 1.98 -1.42
C LYS A 6 7.02 2.95 -0.40
N GLY A 7 7.61 4.14 -0.23
CA GLY A 7 7.16 5.16 0.74
C GLY A 7 7.67 4.95 2.17
N GLU A 8 8.57 3.99 2.41
CA GLU A 8 9.20 3.80 3.73
C GLU A 8 10.14 4.97 4.03
N ILE A 9 10.03 5.52 5.24
CA ILE A 9 10.85 6.65 5.69
C ILE A 9 11.91 6.16 6.69
N LYS A 10 13.16 6.59 6.45
CA LYS A 10 14.29 6.40 7.37
C LYS A 10 14.91 7.72 7.77
N TYR A 11 15.29 7.83 9.01
CA TYR A 11 16.04 8.95 9.54
C TYR A 11 17.35 8.45 10.16
N ASN A 12 18.50 8.94 9.64
CA ASN A 12 19.82 8.46 10.03
C ASN A 12 19.97 6.93 9.96
N GLY A 13 19.43 6.31 8.90
CA GLY A 13 19.49 4.86 8.67
C GLY A 13 18.47 4.04 9.49
N LYS A 14 17.72 4.64 10.42
CA LYS A 14 16.69 3.96 11.21
C LYS A 14 15.30 4.19 10.61
N ALA A 15 14.48 3.14 10.52
CA ALA A 15 13.07 3.27 10.18
C ALA A 15 12.33 4.05 11.28
N ILE A 16 11.28 4.78 10.89
CA ILE A 16 10.44 5.49 11.85
C ILE A 16 9.51 4.51 12.55
N ASN A 17 9.22 4.75 13.83
CA ASN A 17 8.28 3.94 14.61
C ASN A 17 6.84 4.50 14.61
N LYS A 18 6.69 5.79 14.33
CA LYS A 18 5.37 6.46 14.25
C LYS A 18 5.36 7.56 13.22
N PHE A 19 4.20 7.72 12.59
CA PHE A 19 3.93 8.79 11.64
C PHE A 19 2.66 9.54 12.04
N TYR A 20 2.81 10.81 12.36
CA TYR A 20 1.72 11.67 12.81
C TYR A 20 1.37 12.73 11.77
N ILE A 21 0.11 13.10 11.72
CA ILE A 21 -0.38 14.26 10.99
C ILE A 21 -1.10 15.15 12.00
N GLU A 22 -0.60 16.38 12.21
CA GLU A 22 -1.08 17.30 13.23
C GLU A 22 -1.10 16.70 14.65
N GLY A 23 -0.15 15.79 14.94
CA GLY A 23 0.00 15.13 16.22
C GLY A 23 -0.87 13.89 16.44
N HIS A 24 -1.61 13.44 15.44
CA HIS A 24 -2.48 12.27 15.52
C HIS A 24 -1.99 11.13 14.60
N ASP A 25 -2.02 9.90 15.10
CA ASP A 25 -1.71 8.69 14.35
C ASP A 25 -2.97 8.15 13.64
N MET A 26 -3.24 8.68 12.44
CA MET A 26 -4.40 8.28 11.65
C MET A 26 -4.13 7.03 10.82
N LEU A 27 -2.89 6.84 10.39
CA LEU A 27 -2.55 5.85 9.36
C LEU A 27 -1.89 4.60 9.92
N GLY A 28 -1.47 4.64 11.20
CA GLY A 28 -0.66 3.56 11.77
C GLY A 28 0.56 3.27 10.89
N GLY A 29 0.83 2.02 10.62
CA GLY A 29 1.92 1.59 9.74
C GLY A 29 1.70 1.84 8.24
N ARG A 30 0.55 2.40 7.82
CA ARG A 30 0.23 2.64 6.39
C ARG A 30 0.54 4.07 5.92
N TYR A 31 1.52 4.70 6.48
CA TYR A 31 1.85 6.11 6.21
C TYR A 31 2.31 6.40 4.77
N SER A 32 2.61 5.37 3.97
CA SER A 32 2.83 5.53 2.52
C SER A 32 1.66 6.23 1.81
N ILE A 33 0.44 6.02 2.30
CA ILE A 33 -0.74 6.72 1.79
C ILE A 33 -0.59 8.24 1.95
N ALA A 34 -0.06 8.70 3.08
CA ALA A 34 0.18 10.14 3.31
C ALA A 34 1.34 10.67 2.45
N THR A 35 2.47 9.96 2.41
CA THR A 35 3.65 10.42 1.65
C THR A 35 3.38 10.53 0.16
N ASN A 36 2.50 9.68 -0.37
CA ASN A 36 2.15 9.67 -1.78
C ASN A 36 1.05 10.69 -2.15
N ASN A 37 0.24 11.16 -1.19
CA ASN A 37 -0.96 11.94 -1.47
C ASN A 37 -0.98 13.34 -0.86
N ILE A 38 -0.19 13.63 0.18
CA ILE A 38 -0.08 14.97 0.76
C ILE A 38 0.87 15.80 -0.09
N HIS A 39 0.35 16.87 -0.68
CA HIS A 39 1.17 17.75 -1.50
C HIS A 39 2.15 18.58 -0.66
N GLN A 40 3.38 18.72 -1.13
CA GLN A 40 4.42 19.53 -0.50
C GLN A 40 3.96 20.97 -0.22
N LYS A 41 3.15 21.56 -1.11
CA LYS A 41 2.60 22.92 -0.93
C LYS A 41 1.72 23.07 0.31
N ASP A 42 1.10 21.98 0.79
CA ASP A 42 0.21 21.98 1.94
C ASP A 42 0.94 21.67 3.25
N VAL A 43 2.19 21.20 3.18
CA VAL A 43 3.07 20.93 4.32
C VAL A 43 3.68 22.24 4.80
N GLY A 44 3.52 22.53 6.08
CA GLY A 44 4.12 23.68 6.76
C GLY A 44 5.51 23.35 7.31
N SER A 45 5.62 22.25 8.07
CA SER A 45 6.89 21.72 8.59
C SER A 45 6.81 20.23 8.79
N VAL A 46 7.99 19.59 8.81
CA VAL A 46 8.17 18.19 9.18
C VAL A 46 8.97 18.18 10.47
N GLU A 47 8.35 17.70 11.54
CA GLU A 47 9.00 17.56 12.84
C GLU A 47 9.54 16.13 12.95
N VAL A 48 10.82 16.00 13.28
CA VAL A 48 11.46 14.71 13.57
C VAL A 48 11.65 14.62 15.08
N MET A 49 10.97 13.67 15.68
CA MET A 49 11.08 13.37 17.10
C MET A 49 12.08 12.22 17.25
N THR A 50 13.30 12.52 17.71
CA THR A 50 14.30 11.51 18.03
C THR A 50 14.00 10.91 19.39
N ASN A 51 14.24 9.60 19.55
CA ASN A 51 13.96 8.88 20.79
C ASN A 51 12.48 8.98 21.23
N HIS A 52 11.59 8.87 20.29
CA HIS A 52 10.17 9.05 20.53
C HIS A 52 9.55 7.84 21.23
N GLN A 53 8.99 8.07 22.43
CA GLN A 53 8.16 7.10 23.13
C GLN A 53 6.68 7.37 22.79
N PRO A 54 6.01 6.46 22.03
CA PRO A 54 4.63 6.70 21.61
C PRO A 54 3.61 6.60 22.75
N ILE A 55 3.95 5.95 23.87
CA ILE A 55 3.09 5.77 25.04
C ILE A 55 3.46 6.79 26.10
N LYS A 56 2.60 7.78 26.35
CA LYS A 56 2.86 8.86 27.31
C LYS A 56 3.14 8.34 28.72
N ALA A 57 2.41 7.32 29.15
CA ALA A 57 2.62 6.72 30.48
C ALA A 57 4.00 6.09 30.67
N LEU A 58 4.76 5.85 29.59
CA LEU A 58 6.10 5.26 29.59
C LEU A 58 7.20 6.28 29.24
N GLU A 59 6.86 7.54 28.99
CA GLU A 59 7.79 8.56 28.51
C GLU A 59 8.99 8.75 29.44
N ASP A 60 8.78 8.69 30.78
CA ASP A 60 9.82 8.82 31.78
C ASP A 60 10.46 7.47 32.18
N MET A 61 9.91 6.36 31.74
CA MET A 61 10.29 5.02 32.21
C MET A 61 11.02 4.19 31.15
N SER A 62 10.79 4.47 29.89
CA SER A 62 11.29 3.66 28.78
C SER A 62 11.76 4.57 27.64
N PHE A 63 12.98 4.35 27.19
CA PHE A 63 13.57 5.10 26.09
C PHE A 63 13.44 4.32 24.78
N SER A 64 12.74 4.90 23.81
CA SER A 64 12.80 4.43 22.43
C SER A 64 14.03 5.06 21.75
N GLN A 65 14.72 4.28 20.91
CA GLN A 65 15.79 4.80 20.07
C GLN A 65 15.32 5.12 18.64
N ASP A 66 14.06 4.87 18.36
CA ASP A 66 13.52 5.03 17.01
C ASP A 66 12.92 6.42 16.83
N PRO A 67 13.10 7.00 15.65
CA PRO A 67 12.52 8.30 15.35
C PRO A 67 11.04 8.18 15.00
N ALA A 68 10.30 9.24 15.28
CA ALA A 68 8.97 9.45 14.73
C ALA A 68 8.90 10.74 13.91
N ILE A 69 7.94 10.81 13.00
CA ILE A 69 7.71 11.98 12.16
C ILE A 69 6.32 12.53 12.43
N ASN A 70 6.24 13.87 12.51
CA ASN A 70 4.98 14.58 12.59
C ASN A 70 4.91 15.63 11.45
N ILE A 71 3.95 15.46 10.57
CA ILE A 71 3.65 16.43 9.51
C ILE A 71 2.74 17.52 10.08
N LYS A 72 3.22 18.75 10.08
CA LYS A 72 2.42 19.95 10.35
C LYS A 72 1.97 20.56 9.06
N LEU A 73 0.70 20.79 8.91
CA LEU A 73 0.12 21.40 7.73
C LEU A 73 0.10 22.94 7.86
N LYS A 74 0.14 23.63 6.72
CA LYS A 74 -0.09 25.06 6.68
C LYS A 74 -1.52 25.39 7.15
N GLU A 75 -1.72 26.54 7.80
CA GLU A 75 -3.05 26.95 8.24
C GLU A 75 -4.07 27.00 7.09
N SER A 76 -3.62 27.35 5.88
CA SER A 76 -4.44 27.34 4.67
C SER A 76 -4.92 25.95 4.25
N ALA A 77 -4.22 24.88 4.67
CA ALA A 77 -4.58 23.49 4.36
C ALA A 77 -5.41 22.84 5.47
N LYS A 78 -5.39 23.39 6.69
CA LYS A 78 -6.16 22.86 7.82
C LYS A 78 -7.65 23.08 7.62
N SER A 79 -8.45 22.10 8.02
CA SER A 79 -9.92 22.10 7.96
C SER A 79 -10.53 22.26 6.56
N ARG A 80 -9.71 22.47 5.55
CA ARG A 80 -10.15 22.55 4.16
C ARG A 80 -10.21 21.17 3.52
N LEU A 81 -11.20 20.96 2.67
CA LEU A 81 -11.22 19.81 1.78
C LEU A 81 -10.21 20.05 0.64
N VAL A 82 -9.24 19.19 0.53
CA VAL A 82 -8.23 19.20 -0.53
C VAL A 82 -8.38 17.93 -1.33
N GLY A 83 -8.39 18.05 -2.65
CA GLY A 83 -8.50 16.90 -3.54
C GLY A 83 -7.57 17.02 -4.72
N THR A 84 -7.16 15.87 -5.22
CA THR A 84 -6.39 15.71 -6.46
C THR A 84 -7.12 14.72 -7.34
N LEU A 85 -7.22 15.04 -8.60
CA LEU A 85 -7.73 14.15 -9.63
C LEU A 85 -6.70 14.08 -10.75
N LYS A 86 -6.31 12.86 -11.11
CA LYS A 86 -5.41 12.58 -12.21
C LYS A 86 -6.08 11.51 -13.07
N ALA A 87 -6.13 11.72 -14.37
CA ALA A 87 -6.69 10.77 -15.31
C ALA A 87 -5.85 10.76 -16.59
N GLY A 88 -5.57 9.58 -17.07
CA GLY A 88 -4.86 9.32 -18.32
C GLY A 88 -5.57 8.25 -19.15
N GLY A 89 -5.47 8.36 -20.45
CA GLY A 89 -5.98 7.36 -21.38
C GLY A 89 -5.02 7.19 -22.56
N GLY A 90 -4.98 5.99 -23.12
CA GLY A 90 -4.09 5.66 -24.22
C GLY A 90 -4.71 4.64 -25.17
N MET A 91 -4.07 4.50 -26.33
CA MET A 91 -4.45 3.53 -27.34
C MET A 91 -3.41 2.42 -27.39
N GLU A 92 -3.86 1.18 -27.36
CA GLU A 92 -3.04 0.02 -27.68
C GLU A 92 -3.25 -0.34 -29.14
N GLN A 93 -2.15 -0.43 -29.90
CA GLN A 93 -2.16 -0.88 -31.28
C GLN A 93 -1.53 -2.26 -31.35
N LYS A 94 -2.30 -3.26 -31.78
CA LYS A 94 -1.77 -4.60 -32.04
C LYS A 94 -1.15 -4.67 -33.42
N LYS A 95 -0.14 -5.55 -33.58
CA LYS A 95 0.52 -5.78 -34.87
C LYS A 95 -0.52 -6.19 -35.90
N GLY A 96 -0.61 -5.43 -37.02
CA GLY A 96 -1.57 -5.65 -38.12
C GLY A 96 -2.84 -4.81 -38.04
N GLU A 97 -3.09 -4.06 -36.99
CA GLU A 97 -4.20 -3.10 -36.89
C GLU A 97 -3.80 -1.74 -37.47
N LYS A 98 -4.70 -1.12 -38.28
CA LYS A 98 -4.45 0.23 -38.85
C LYS A 98 -4.58 1.34 -37.80
N PHE A 99 -5.43 1.14 -36.82
CA PHE A 99 -5.68 2.09 -35.73
C PHE A 99 -5.69 1.34 -34.38
N GLY A 100 -5.07 1.92 -33.36
CA GLY A 100 -5.15 1.41 -32.00
C GLY A 100 -6.56 1.58 -31.42
N LYS A 101 -6.89 0.74 -30.44
CA LYS A 101 -8.12 0.88 -29.64
C LYS A 101 -7.82 1.63 -28.36
N LEU A 102 -8.72 2.55 -27.98
CA LEU A 102 -8.65 3.22 -26.69
C LEU A 102 -9.03 2.21 -25.59
N ASN A 103 -8.03 1.59 -24.98
CA ASN A 103 -8.22 0.55 -23.97
C ASN A 103 -7.22 0.62 -22.82
N VAL A 104 -6.39 1.66 -22.79
CA VAL A 104 -5.39 1.91 -21.77
C VAL A 104 -5.84 3.09 -20.94
N TRP A 105 -5.85 2.94 -19.61
CA TRP A 105 -6.24 4.00 -18.67
C TRP A 105 -5.39 4.01 -17.40
N GLU A 106 -5.31 5.19 -16.83
CA GLU A 106 -4.83 5.45 -15.48
C GLU A 106 -5.74 6.49 -14.83
N GLY A 107 -6.16 6.27 -13.60
CA GLY A 107 -6.95 7.20 -12.80
C GLY A 107 -6.52 7.19 -11.36
N GLU A 108 -6.30 8.38 -10.80
CA GLU A 108 -6.01 8.58 -9.38
C GLU A 108 -6.89 9.71 -8.84
N MET A 109 -7.49 9.47 -7.71
CA MET A 109 -8.22 10.47 -6.95
C MET A 109 -7.78 10.40 -5.50
N SER A 110 -7.46 11.55 -4.92
CA SER A 110 -7.29 11.67 -3.48
C SER A 110 -8.17 12.78 -2.94
N LEU A 111 -8.73 12.58 -1.76
CA LEU A 111 -9.56 13.55 -1.07
C LEU A 111 -9.19 13.54 0.41
N MET A 112 -8.76 14.68 0.93
CA MET A 112 -8.27 14.80 2.29
C MET A 112 -8.83 16.00 3.01
N ARG A 113 -8.99 15.86 4.33
CA ARG A 113 -9.39 16.89 5.26
C ARG A 113 -8.74 16.65 6.61
N PHE A 114 -8.07 17.67 7.15
CA PHE A 114 -7.43 17.60 8.46
C PHE A 114 -7.98 18.70 9.36
N ALA A 115 -9.02 18.38 10.13
CA ALA A 115 -9.62 19.27 11.12
C ALA A 115 -9.26 18.80 12.53
N LYS A 116 -9.35 19.71 13.53
CA LYS A 116 -8.98 19.41 14.93
C LYS A 116 -9.68 18.19 15.55
N LYS A 117 -10.93 17.95 15.16
CA LYS A 117 -11.74 16.85 15.74
C LYS A 117 -11.91 15.66 14.82
N ALA A 118 -11.57 15.80 13.54
CA ALA A 118 -11.70 14.73 12.58
C ALA A 118 -10.70 14.93 11.42
N GLN A 119 -10.05 13.87 11.06
CA GLN A 119 -9.15 13.83 9.90
C GLN A 119 -9.62 12.74 8.95
N SER A 120 -9.47 12.94 7.66
CA SER A 120 -9.76 11.92 6.66
C SER A 120 -8.80 12.03 5.48
N LEU A 121 -8.38 10.89 4.96
CA LEU A 121 -7.59 10.75 3.74
C LEU A 121 -8.13 9.55 2.96
N ASN A 122 -8.73 9.82 1.83
CA ASN A 122 -9.35 8.82 0.98
C ASN A 122 -8.66 8.84 -0.37
N THR A 123 -8.35 7.67 -0.92
CA THR A 123 -7.75 7.53 -2.23
C THR A 123 -8.48 6.50 -3.07
N PHE A 124 -8.48 6.71 -4.37
CA PHE A 124 -8.89 5.74 -5.36
C PHE A 124 -7.86 5.73 -6.48
N LYS A 125 -7.34 4.56 -6.79
CA LYS A 125 -6.41 4.35 -7.90
C LYS A 125 -6.92 3.23 -8.79
N SER A 126 -6.80 3.45 -10.09
CA SER A 126 -7.22 2.48 -11.08
C SER A 126 -6.31 2.56 -12.30
N ASN A 127 -5.81 1.44 -12.76
CA ASN A 127 -5.03 1.40 -14.00
C ASN A 127 -5.03 0.02 -14.65
N ASN A 128 -4.62 0.01 -15.93
CA ASN A 128 -4.28 -1.20 -16.69
C ASN A 128 -2.97 -1.04 -17.49
N ILE A 129 -2.08 -0.18 -17.00
CA ILE A 129 -0.81 0.18 -17.67
C ILE A 129 0.40 -0.56 -17.12
N GLY A 130 0.20 -1.64 -16.35
CA GLY A 130 1.30 -2.40 -15.73
C GLY A 130 1.81 -1.83 -14.41
N THR A 131 1.29 -0.70 -13.94
CA THR A 131 1.71 -0.11 -12.66
C THR A 131 1.05 -0.86 -11.50
N ASP A 132 1.87 -1.33 -10.56
CA ASP A 132 1.38 -1.94 -9.33
C ASP A 132 1.01 -0.89 -8.30
N VAL A 133 -0.28 -0.75 -8.04
CA VAL A 133 -0.82 0.14 -6.99
C VAL A 133 -1.38 -0.64 -5.80
N THR A 134 -1.29 -1.97 -5.81
CA THR A 134 -1.86 -2.83 -4.76
C THR A 134 -1.15 -2.67 -3.41
N GLY A 135 0.11 -2.25 -3.44
CA GLY A 135 0.92 -2.03 -2.25
C GLY A 135 0.62 -0.75 -1.47
N GLU A 136 -0.24 0.14 -1.98
CA GLU A 136 -0.48 1.45 -1.33
C GLU A 136 -1.05 1.35 0.08
N GLY A 137 -1.82 0.33 0.37
CA GLY A 137 -2.40 0.09 1.70
C GLY A 137 -1.59 -0.86 2.58
N ASN A 138 -0.38 -1.25 2.17
CA ASN A 138 0.43 -2.19 2.94
C ASN A 138 1.00 -1.53 4.20
N LEU A 139 1.08 -2.33 5.26
CA LEU A 139 1.81 -1.94 6.47
C LEU A 139 3.31 -1.87 6.17
N LEU A 140 3.94 -0.75 6.49
CA LEU A 140 5.37 -0.54 6.34
C LEU A 140 6.17 -0.89 7.60
N PHE A 141 5.48 -0.95 8.73
CA PHE A 141 6.01 -1.52 9.98
C PHE A 141 4.88 -2.23 10.73
N SER A 142 5.23 -3.32 11.39
CA SER A 142 4.28 -4.18 12.12
C SER A 142 4.34 -4.00 13.64
N ASP A 143 5.38 -3.34 14.15
CA ASP A 143 5.57 -3.12 15.58
C ASP A 143 5.23 -1.68 15.94
N ASP A 144 4.06 -1.49 16.54
CA ASP A 144 3.62 -0.20 17.08
C ASP A 144 4.17 0.05 18.51
N GLY A 145 5.10 -0.78 18.98
CA GLY A 145 5.65 -0.73 20.34
C GLY A 145 4.67 -1.25 21.39
N THR A 146 3.50 -1.73 21.03
CA THR A 146 2.50 -2.24 21.96
C THR A 146 2.64 -3.75 22.19
N GLY A 147 3.50 -4.43 21.44
CA GLY A 147 3.65 -5.89 21.48
C GLY A 147 2.45 -6.67 20.94
N VAL A 148 1.45 -5.99 20.42
CA VAL A 148 0.33 -6.63 19.73
C VAL A 148 0.79 -6.92 18.32
N MET A 149 1.35 -8.09 18.10
CA MET A 149 1.66 -8.60 16.78
C MET A 149 0.36 -8.75 15.98
N GLY A 150 0.09 -7.82 15.09
CA GLY A 150 -0.83 -8.07 13.99
C GLY A 150 -0.17 -9.06 13.04
N ASN A 151 -0.43 -10.34 13.22
CA ASN A 151 -0.03 -11.36 12.26
C ASN A 151 -0.81 -11.10 10.95
N SER A 152 -0.24 -10.33 10.07
CA SER A 152 -0.71 -10.31 8.68
C SER A 152 -0.27 -11.62 8.04
N TYR A 153 -1.13 -12.63 8.11
CA TYR A 153 -0.96 -13.85 7.31
C TYR A 153 -1.07 -13.45 5.84
N ASN A 154 0.05 -13.46 5.15
CA ASN A 154 0.07 -13.23 3.72
C ASN A 154 -0.33 -14.55 3.05
N LEU A 155 -1.55 -14.66 2.58
CA LEU A 155 -2.03 -15.84 1.84
C LEU A 155 -1.16 -16.14 0.60
N LYS A 156 -0.37 -15.17 0.11
CA LYS A 156 0.63 -15.35 -0.94
C LYS A 156 1.71 -16.36 -0.57
N ASP A 157 1.96 -16.58 0.73
CA ASP A 157 2.99 -17.51 1.20
C ASP A 157 2.54 -18.99 1.10
N TYR A 158 1.26 -19.25 0.88
CA TYR A 158 0.71 -20.61 0.84
C TYR A 158 0.41 -21.13 -0.56
N VAL A 159 0.16 -20.27 -1.54
CA VAL A 159 -0.11 -20.67 -2.93
C VAL A 159 0.56 -19.65 -3.86
N ASN A 160 1.78 -19.93 -4.22
CA ASN A 160 2.51 -19.11 -5.19
C ASN A 160 2.39 -19.77 -6.57
N VAL A 161 1.36 -19.39 -7.33
CA VAL A 161 1.22 -19.74 -8.75
C VAL A 161 1.53 -18.47 -9.53
N THR A 162 2.80 -18.08 -9.54
CA THR A 162 3.28 -17.01 -10.42
C THR A 162 4.17 -17.69 -11.46
N PRO A 163 3.89 -17.51 -12.75
CA PRO A 163 4.83 -17.84 -13.80
C PRO A 163 6.16 -17.14 -13.55
N ASP A 164 7.26 -17.78 -13.91
CA ASP A 164 8.60 -17.21 -13.77
C ASP A 164 8.66 -15.80 -14.34
N GLN A 165 8.98 -14.82 -13.49
CA GLN A 165 9.18 -13.46 -13.93
C GLN A 165 10.58 -13.31 -14.53
N LEU A 166 10.66 -12.74 -15.72
CA LEU A 166 11.92 -12.34 -16.31
C LEU A 166 12.52 -11.23 -15.45
N THR A 167 13.60 -11.53 -14.73
CA THR A 167 14.21 -10.70 -13.69
C THR A 167 14.81 -9.38 -14.21
N ASP A 168 15.03 -9.27 -15.52
CA ASP A 168 15.74 -8.14 -16.13
C ASP A 168 14.83 -7.08 -16.78
N ILE A 169 13.50 -7.29 -16.75
CA ILE A 169 12.53 -6.38 -17.34
C ILE A 169 11.65 -5.82 -16.23
N SER A 170 11.48 -4.50 -16.19
CA SER A 170 10.62 -3.86 -15.19
C SER A 170 9.18 -4.39 -15.28
N ASP A 171 8.56 -4.67 -14.14
CA ASP A 171 7.18 -5.19 -14.02
C ASP A 171 6.18 -4.39 -14.86
N SER A 172 6.32 -3.07 -14.93
CA SER A 172 5.47 -2.19 -15.70
C SER A 172 5.46 -2.46 -17.21
N ARG A 173 6.45 -3.17 -17.74
CA ARG A 173 6.53 -3.53 -19.16
C ARG A 173 5.92 -4.89 -19.49
N VAL A 174 5.87 -5.79 -18.53
CA VAL A 174 5.41 -7.18 -18.71
C VAL A 174 4.08 -7.46 -18.04
N ARG A 175 3.74 -6.68 -17.01
CA ARG A 175 2.51 -6.85 -16.25
C ARG A 175 1.29 -6.40 -17.04
N LYS A 176 0.41 -7.33 -17.36
CA LYS A 176 -0.92 -7.04 -17.90
C LYS A 176 -1.93 -7.11 -16.77
N ASN A 177 -2.30 -5.96 -16.23
CA ASN A 177 -3.18 -5.85 -15.09
C ASN A 177 -4.48 -5.09 -15.42
N GLN A 178 -5.43 -5.22 -14.52
CA GLN A 178 -6.56 -4.33 -14.36
C GLN A 178 -6.78 -4.19 -12.86
N THR A 179 -6.29 -3.10 -12.31
CA THR A 179 -6.18 -2.91 -10.87
C THR A 179 -7.05 -1.75 -10.43
N HIS A 180 -7.78 -1.94 -9.33
CA HIS A 180 -8.55 -0.91 -8.65
C HIS A 180 -8.24 -1.00 -7.17
N VAL A 181 -7.81 0.11 -6.57
CA VAL A 181 -7.55 0.21 -5.14
C VAL A 181 -8.31 1.39 -4.57
N PHE A 182 -9.06 1.13 -3.52
CA PHE A 182 -9.75 2.16 -2.76
C PHE A 182 -9.25 2.12 -1.32
N THR A 183 -8.86 3.29 -0.78
CA THR A 183 -8.52 3.41 0.62
C THR A 183 -9.35 4.51 1.28
N THR A 184 -9.76 4.27 2.52
CA THR A 184 -10.39 5.28 3.36
C THR A 184 -9.80 5.21 4.75
N ASN A 185 -9.21 6.32 5.18
CA ASN A 185 -8.56 6.45 6.46
C ASN A 185 -9.17 7.64 7.19
N ASN A 186 -9.72 7.37 8.36
CA ASN A 186 -10.38 8.38 9.16
C ASN A 186 -9.90 8.33 10.59
N LEU A 187 -9.88 9.48 11.24
CA LEU A 187 -9.60 9.63 12.65
C LEU A 187 -10.58 10.61 13.26
N TRP A 188 -11.14 10.25 14.40
CA TRP A 188 -12.01 11.07 15.20
C TRP A 188 -11.41 11.27 16.59
N VAL A 189 -11.22 12.53 16.99
CA VAL A 189 -10.78 12.90 18.33
C VAL A 189 -11.99 12.90 19.24
N LEU A 190 -12.12 11.88 20.07
CA LEU A 190 -13.24 11.69 20.99
C LEU A 190 -13.04 12.42 22.32
N GLY A 191 -11.78 12.68 22.72
CA GLY A 191 -11.44 13.32 23.97
C GLY A 191 -10.01 13.87 23.95
N LYS A 192 -9.56 14.42 25.08
CA LYS A 192 -8.22 15.04 25.19
C LYS A 192 -7.08 14.09 24.83
N ASN A 193 -7.24 12.80 25.14
CA ASN A 193 -6.24 11.76 24.93
C ASN A 193 -6.85 10.52 24.24
N THR A 194 -8.03 10.63 23.64
CA THR A 194 -8.74 9.47 23.10
C THR A 194 -9.12 9.72 21.66
N ASP A 195 -8.63 8.86 20.80
CA ASP A 195 -8.84 8.89 19.36
C ASP A 195 -9.42 7.55 18.88
N LEU A 196 -10.31 7.61 17.91
CA LEU A 196 -10.78 6.46 17.13
C LEU A 196 -10.26 6.61 15.71
N SER A 197 -9.53 5.65 15.22
CA SER A 197 -9.11 5.58 13.82
C SER A 197 -9.80 4.43 13.09
N SER A 198 -10.06 4.60 11.81
CA SER A 198 -10.46 3.54 10.91
C SER A 198 -9.63 3.58 9.63
N GLN A 199 -9.20 2.42 9.19
CA GLN A 199 -8.42 2.25 7.97
C GLN A 199 -9.05 1.10 7.19
N ILE A 200 -9.52 1.39 5.99
CA ILE A 200 -10.15 0.38 5.13
C ILE A 200 -9.47 0.45 3.77
N VAL A 201 -9.01 -0.69 3.30
CA VAL A 201 -8.38 -0.87 1.98
C VAL A 201 -9.14 -1.95 1.24
N TYR A 202 -9.64 -1.64 0.08
CA TYR A 202 -10.19 -2.61 -0.86
C TYR A 202 -9.35 -2.65 -2.12
N THR A 203 -8.92 -3.83 -2.50
CA THR A 203 -8.15 -4.08 -3.71
C THR A 203 -8.88 -5.07 -4.60
N HIS A 204 -9.05 -4.71 -5.85
CA HIS A 204 -9.43 -5.61 -6.93
C HIS A 204 -8.32 -5.62 -7.97
N ASP A 205 -7.70 -6.76 -8.19
CA ASP A 205 -6.63 -6.93 -9.18
C ASP A 205 -6.93 -8.10 -10.09
N ARG A 206 -6.81 -7.86 -11.38
CA ARG A 206 -6.81 -8.89 -12.41
C ARG A 206 -5.44 -8.88 -13.07
N LEU A 207 -4.77 -10.00 -13.02
CA LEU A 207 -3.45 -10.19 -13.62
C LEU A 207 -3.55 -11.26 -14.70
N LEU A 208 -3.01 -10.94 -15.87
CA LEU A 208 -2.80 -11.89 -16.95
C LEU A 208 -1.30 -12.06 -17.13
N SER A 209 -0.81 -13.25 -17.00
CA SER A 209 0.57 -13.60 -17.29
C SER A 209 0.63 -14.69 -18.35
N SER A 210 1.68 -14.68 -19.15
CA SER A 210 1.99 -15.72 -20.10
C SER A 210 3.47 -15.98 -20.09
N SER A 211 3.85 -17.25 -20.07
CA SER A 211 5.24 -17.69 -20.18
C SER A 211 5.35 -18.71 -21.31
N PHE A 212 6.50 -18.74 -21.94
CA PHE A 212 6.85 -19.72 -22.95
C PHE A 212 8.19 -20.33 -22.56
N SER A 213 8.25 -21.66 -22.40
CA SER A 213 9.47 -22.38 -22.16
C SER A 213 9.75 -23.36 -23.31
N ASN A 214 11.01 -23.51 -23.65
CA ASN A 214 11.49 -24.51 -24.59
C ASN A 214 12.75 -25.14 -24.02
N THR A 215 12.59 -26.33 -23.47
CA THR A 215 13.68 -27.08 -22.85
C THR A 215 14.16 -28.17 -23.80
N GLN A 216 15.45 -28.24 -24.03
CA GLN A 216 16.07 -29.24 -24.91
C GLN A 216 16.91 -30.17 -24.07
N TYR A 217 16.59 -31.47 -24.15
CA TYR A 217 17.35 -32.52 -23.51
C TYR A 217 18.21 -33.23 -24.57
N PHE A 218 19.53 -33.09 -24.48
CA PHE A 218 20.46 -33.72 -25.38
C PHE A 218 20.80 -35.14 -24.86
N LEU A 219 20.35 -36.15 -25.56
CA LEU A 219 20.73 -37.55 -25.33
C LEU A 219 21.78 -37.97 -26.36
N ASN A 220 22.48 -39.12 -26.11
CA ASN A 220 23.59 -39.57 -26.97
C ASN A 220 23.20 -39.72 -28.45
N ASP A 221 21.98 -40.12 -28.77
CA ASP A 221 21.50 -40.38 -30.13
C ASP A 221 20.23 -39.61 -30.52
N SER A 222 19.72 -38.74 -29.64
CA SER A 222 18.49 -37.99 -29.89
C SER A 222 18.40 -36.70 -29.07
N THR A 223 17.59 -35.79 -29.51
CA THR A 223 17.24 -34.57 -28.74
C THR A 223 15.73 -34.59 -28.47
N ILE A 224 15.36 -34.44 -27.22
CA ILE A 224 13.96 -34.29 -26.81
C ILE A 224 13.71 -32.78 -26.62
N TYR A 225 12.63 -32.32 -27.17
CA TYR A 225 12.13 -30.96 -26.99
C TYR A 225 10.92 -31.01 -26.08
N ASP A 226 10.90 -30.14 -25.09
CA ASP A 226 9.78 -29.93 -24.21
C ASP A 226 9.39 -28.45 -24.33
N VAL A 227 8.25 -28.23 -24.97
CA VAL A 227 7.74 -26.90 -25.28
C VAL A 227 6.47 -26.68 -24.49
N GLU A 228 6.45 -25.65 -23.64
CA GLU A 228 5.30 -25.27 -22.83
C GLU A 228 4.91 -23.83 -23.10
N ASP A 229 3.63 -23.58 -23.35
CA ASP A 229 3.00 -22.27 -23.38
C ASP A 229 2.01 -22.19 -22.23
N GLU A 230 2.31 -21.34 -21.25
CA GLU A 230 1.48 -21.16 -20.07
C GLU A 230 0.74 -19.83 -20.14
N GLN A 231 -0.53 -19.85 -19.83
CA GLN A 231 -1.36 -18.67 -19.65
C GLN A 231 -2.06 -18.73 -18.31
N ALA A 232 -1.76 -17.79 -17.44
CA ALA A 232 -2.40 -17.67 -16.15
C ALA A 232 -3.25 -16.38 -16.06
N LYS A 233 -4.51 -16.56 -15.65
CA LYS A 233 -5.46 -15.49 -15.33
C LYS A 233 -5.71 -15.53 -13.84
N GLN A 234 -5.32 -14.48 -13.16
CA GLN A 234 -5.52 -14.34 -11.73
C GLN A 234 -6.47 -13.17 -11.46
N LYS A 235 -7.47 -13.41 -10.63
CA LYS A 235 -8.35 -12.37 -10.12
C LYS A 235 -8.28 -12.40 -8.61
N GLN A 236 -7.87 -11.29 -8.02
CA GLN A 236 -7.73 -11.13 -6.59
C GLN A 236 -8.65 -10.03 -6.10
N ASN A 237 -9.33 -10.29 -5.00
CA ASN A 237 -10.05 -9.30 -4.23
C ASN A 237 -9.59 -9.39 -2.79
N ARG A 238 -9.32 -8.25 -2.17
CA ARG A 238 -8.94 -8.19 -0.77
C ARG A 238 -9.60 -6.98 -0.12
N LEU A 239 -10.16 -7.20 1.05
CA LEU A 239 -10.69 -6.16 1.92
C LEU A 239 -9.97 -6.25 3.26
N VAL A 240 -9.24 -5.19 3.61
CA VAL A 240 -8.62 -5.03 4.93
C VAL A 240 -9.33 -3.89 5.64
N ALA A 241 -9.76 -4.12 6.87
CA ALA A 241 -10.38 -3.09 7.69
C ALA A 241 -9.85 -3.16 9.12
N ASP A 242 -9.27 -2.03 9.57
CA ASP A 242 -8.76 -1.87 10.92
C ASP A 242 -9.48 -0.70 11.60
N PHE A 243 -9.94 -0.94 12.82
CA PHE A 243 -10.51 0.06 13.70
C PHE A 243 -9.71 0.06 14.99
N THR A 244 -9.17 1.21 15.38
CA THR A 244 -8.36 1.33 16.59
C THR A 244 -8.89 2.45 17.46
N LEU A 245 -9.28 2.10 18.68
CA LEU A 245 -9.61 3.03 19.75
C LEU A 245 -8.40 3.15 20.66
N THR A 246 -7.79 4.32 20.72
CA THR A 246 -6.61 4.58 21.54
C THR A 246 -6.92 5.64 22.60
N SER A 247 -6.58 5.36 23.84
CA SER A 247 -6.56 6.33 24.92
C SER A 247 -5.14 6.41 25.48
N ASN A 248 -4.42 7.52 25.20
CA ASN A 248 -3.01 7.70 25.54
C ASN A 248 -2.84 8.82 26.58
N GLY A 249 -3.11 8.49 27.82
CA GLY A 249 -2.96 9.39 28.98
C GLY A 249 -1.61 9.26 29.68
N GLU A 250 -1.30 10.24 30.55
CA GLU A 250 -0.05 10.26 31.35
C GLU A 250 0.06 9.08 32.33
N LYS A 251 -1.07 8.56 32.81
CA LYS A 251 -1.11 7.51 33.83
C LYS A 251 -1.50 6.13 33.27
N ALA A 252 -2.11 6.09 32.11
CA ALA A 252 -2.58 4.86 31.50
C ALA A 252 -2.63 4.98 29.99
N TYR A 253 -2.32 3.88 29.33
CA TYR A 253 -2.48 3.66 27.91
C TYR A 253 -3.44 2.50 27.67
N VAL A 254 -4.42 2.70 26.82
CA VAL A 254 -5.36 1.65 26.39
C VAL A 254 -5.50 1.73 24.88
N ALA A 255 -5.27 0.61 24.23
CA ALA A 255 -5.54 0.47 22.80
C ALA A 255 -6.40 -0.78 22.57
N ASN A 256 -7.50 -0.59 21.83
CA ASN A 256 -8.34 -1.68 21.34
C ASN A 256 -8.34 -1.64 19.84
N GLN A 257 -7.97 -2.75 19.23
CA GLN A 257 -7.93 -2.89 17.78
C GLN A 257 -8.86 -4.01 17.34
N LEU A 258 -9.67 -3.73 16.33
CA LEU A 258 -10.44 -4.70 15.57
C LEU A 258 -9.92 -4.72 14.14
N SER A 259 -9.37 -5.86 13.73
CA SER A 259 -8.80 -6.05 12.40
C SER A 259 -9.56 -7.14 11.65
N THR A 260 -9.79 -6.89 10.37
CA THR A 260 -10.39 -7.87 9.44
C THR A 260 -9.60 -7.87 8.15
N ASP A 261 -9.25 -9.05 7.68
CA ASP A 261 -8.60 -9.27 6.38
C ASP A 261 -9.35 -10.39 5.64
N LEU A 262 -10.03 -10.01 4.58
CA LEU A 262 -10.81 -10.91 3.75
C LEU A 262 -10.20 -10.93 2.35
N ALA A 263 -9.85 -12.12 1.87
CA ALA A 263 -9.35 -12.32 0.52
C ALA A 263 -10.13 -13.43 -0.19
N TRP A 264 -10.51 -13.16 -1.44
CA TRP A 264 -11.12 -14.18 -2.31
C TRP A 264 -10.54 -14.05 -3.71
N ASN A 265 -9.99 -15.16 -4.18
CA ASN A 265 -9.16 -15.20 -5.37
C ASN A 265 -9.63 -16.31 -6.29
N ASP A 266 -9.65 -16.02 -7.60
CA ASP A 266 -9.85 -16.99 -8.66
C ASP A 266 -8.56 -17.09 -9.48
N ILE A 267 -8.06 -18.30 -9.70
CA ILE A 267 -6.89 -18.54 -10.53
C ILE A 267 -7.29 -19.57 -11.58
N MET A 268 -7.05 -19.26 -12.83
CA MET A 268 -7.20 -20.15 -13.97
C MET A 268 -5.86 -20.22 -14.69
N MET A 269 -5.36 -21.42 -14.92
CA MET A 269 -4.11 -21.67 -15.62
C MET A 269 -4.40 -22.65 -16.76
N ASP A 270 -4.02 -22.29 -17.98
CA ASP A 270 -3.99 -23.13 -19.15
C ASP A 270 -2.53 -23.42 -19.50
N ILE A 271 -2.17 -24.69 -19.61
CA ILE A 271 -0.85 -25.16 -20.01
C ILE A 271 -1.02 -26.01 -21.26
N ASP A 272 -0.40 -25.56 -22.35
CA ASP A 272 -0.32 -26.32 -23.60
C ASP A 272 1.12 -26.77 -23.78
N GLY A 273 1.32 -28.11 -23.76
CA GLY A 273 2.62 -28.75 -23.84
C GLY A 273 2.72 -29.75 -24.99
N SER A 274 3.87 -29.80 -25.67
CA SER A 274 4.17 -30.74 -26.74
C SER A 274 5.60 -31.30 -26.67
#